data_589321f2fd9a5c8266f72f09ebbb9eb4
#
_entry.id   589321f2fd9a5c8266f72f09ebbb9eb4
#
_cell.length_a   1.000
_cell.length_b   1.000
_cell.length_c   1.000
_cell.angle_alpha   90.00
_cell.angle_beta   90.00
_cell.angle_gamma   90.00
#
_symmetry.space_group_name_H-M   'P 1'
#
loop_
_entity.id
_entity.type
_entity.pdbx_description
1 polymer ?
#
loop_
_entity_poly.entity_id
_entity_poly.type
_entity_poly.pdbx_seq_one_letter_code
_entity_poly.pdbx_strand_id
1 'polypeptide(L)'
;MNVEVMNRLLSTIEIAAINAKGRHWLVAGPGFDSAHTLLDKVWSTLLNGADKVAETVRTLSGVPEWDSEVWAKKSYVGLDKSISSLESRNNVEEFLQATRDELNSIIALIHDEIDTGGIDPTFESGLTAFTSELRHHILFLDGTIKDWAYAE
;
A
#
# COMPACT_ATOMS: atom_id res chain seq x y z
N MET A 1 -11.23 -14.27 -15.82
CA MET A 1 -10.53 -13.53 -14.76
C MET A 1 -10.66 -14.26 -13.45
N ASN A 2 -9.62 -14.23 -12.71
CA ASN A 2 -9.51 -15.01 -11.48
C ASN A 2 -9.87 -14.15 -10.26
N VAL A 3 -11.02 -14.43 -9.64
CA VAL A 3 -11.45 -13.78 -8.38
C VAL A 3 -10.40 -13.96 -7.27
N GLU A 4 -9.70 -15.09 -7.26
CA GLU A 4 -8.62 -15.37 -6.32
C GLU A 4 -7.48 -14.34 -6.43
N VAL A 5 -7.06 -14.02 -7.66
CA VAL A 5 -6.03 -13.00 -7.92
C VAL A 5 -6.47 -11.64 -7.37
N MET A 6 -7.70 -11.25 -7.62
CA MET A 6 -8.24 -9.98 -7.15
C MET A 6 -8.36 -9.94 -5.62
N ASN A 7 -8.73 -11.05 -4.99
CA ASN A 7 -8.79 -11.14 -3.53
C ASN A 7 -7.40 -11.13 -2.88
N ARG A 8 -6.38 -11.66 -3.54
CA ARG A 8 -4.99 -11.52 -3.07
C ARG A 8 -4.50 -10.08 -3.18
N LEU A 9 -4.84 -9.41 -4.27
CA LEU A 9 -4.54 -7.99 -4.44
C LEU A 9 -5.24 -7.16 -3.37
N LEU A 10 -6.53 -7.39 -3.14
CA LEU A 10 -7.30 -6.74 -2.07
C LEU A 10 -6.64 -6.93 -0.71
N SER A 11 -6.29 -8.16 -0.37
CA SER A 11 -5.63 -8.50 0.89
C SER A 11 -4.29 -7.76 1.03
N THR A 12 -3.51 -7.69 -0.05
CA THR A 12 -2.21 -7.02 -0.05
C THR A 12 -2.36 -5.51 0.16
N ILE A 13 -3.33 -4.88 -0.51
CA ILE A 13 -3.61 -3.46 -0.35
C ILE A 13 -4.07 -3.16 1.08
N GLU A 14 -4.95 -3.98 1.65
CA GLU A 14 -5.45 -3.79 3.00
C GLU A 14 -4.34 -3.92 4.06
N ILE A 15 -3.45 -4.89 3.92
CA ILE A 15 -2.32 -5.04 4.85
C ILE A 15 -1.35 -3.85 4.73
N ALA A 16 -1.06 -3.41 3.52
CA ALA A 16 -0.24 -2.21 3.31
C ALA A 16 -0.90 -0.97 3.93
N ALA A 17 -2.23 -0.86 3.84
CA ALA A 17 -2.98 0.23 4.46
C ALA A 17 -2.88 0.20 6.00
N ILE A 18 -2.98 -0.97 6.61
CA ILE A 18 -2.79 -1.16 8.06
C ILE A 18 -1.38 -0.71 8.46
N ASN A 19 -0.36 -1.13 7.72
CA ASN A 19 1.03 -0.74 7.96
C ASN A 19 1.21 0.77 7.86
N ALA A 20 0.69 1.40 6.80
CA ALA A 20 0.78 2.84 6.61
C ALA A 20 0.12 3.62 7.76
N LYS A 21 -1.04 3.17 8.24
CA LYS A 21 -1.73 3.79 9.37
C LYS A 21 -0.96 3.64 10.67
N GLY A 22 -0.42 2.47 10.94
CA GLY A 22 0.41 2.23 12.12
C GLY A 22 1.66 3.11 12.10
N ARG A 23 2.32 3.23 10.96
CA ARG A 23 3.48 4.12 10.80
C ARG A 23 3.09 5.59 10.97
N HIS A 24 1.93 6.00 10.44
CA HIS A 24 1.40 7.36 10.62
C HIS A 24 1.24 7.71 12.11
N TRP A 25 0.75 6.78 12.91
CA TRP A 25 0.58 6.99 14.36
C TRP A 25 1.90 7.04 15.12
N LEU A 26 2.90 6.26 14.70
CA LEU A 26 4.13 6.02 15.46
C LEU A 26 5.38 6.69 14.89
N VAL A 27 5.27 7.39 13.76
CA VAL A 27 6.41 8.12 13.19
C VAL A 27 6.86 9.22 14.16
N ALA A 28 8.18 9.39 14.28
CA ALA A 28 8.79 10.37 15.19
C ALA A 28 10.17 10.79 14.68
N GLY A 29 10.57 11.99 15.06
CA GLY A 29 11.88 12.52 14.75
C GLY A 29 11.87 13.66 13.74
N PRO A 30 13.03 14.08 13.25
CA PRO A 30 13.12 15.12 12.23
C PRO A 30 12.33 14.75 10.98
N GLY A 31 11.55 15.69 10.46
CA GLY A 31 10.66 15.44 9.32
C GLY A 31 9.31 14.84 9.69
N PHE A 32 8.96 14.81 10.98
CA PHE A 32 7.71 14.24 11.50
C PHE A 32 6.48 14.76 10.76
N ASP A 33 6.30 16.06 10.65
CA ASP A 33 5.08 16.65 10.06
C ASP A 33 4.85 16.20 8.63
N SER A 34 5.88 16.22 7.80
CA SER A 34 5.81 15.77 6.41
C SER A 34 5.54 14.28 6.32
N ALA A 35 6.24 13.47 7.10
CA ALA A 35 6.08 12.02 7.10
C ALA A 35 4.70 11.60 7.61
N HIS A 36 4.24 12.19 8.71
CA HIS A 36 2.93 11.92 9.30
C HIS A 36 1.80 12.20 8.29
N THR A 37 1.85 13.37 7.64
CA THR A 37 0.87 13.76 6.62
C THR A 37 0.91 12.86 5.40
N LEU A 38 2.12 12.53 4.92
CA LEU A 38 2.29 11.69 3.73
C LEU A 38 1.79 10.26 3.97
N LEU A 39 2.09 9.69 5.13
CA LEU A 39 1.61 8.36 5.51
C LEU A 39 0.08 8.29 5.58
N ASP A 40 -0.56 9.35 6.04
CA ASP A 40 -2.02 9.46 6.06
C ASP A 40 -2.62 9.48 4.64
N LYS A 41 -1.99 10.24 3.74
CA LYS A 41 -2.39 10.28 2.33
C LYS A 41 -2.23 8.92 1.64
N VAL A 42 -1.14 8.22 1.91
CA VAL A 42 -0.90 6.86 1.39
C VAL A 42 -1.98 5.92 1.90
N TRP A 43 -2.28 5.94 3.19
CA TRP A 43 -3.33 5.13 3.78
C TRP A 43 -4.68 5.36 3.10
N SER A 44 -5.06 6.62 2.90
CA SER A 44 -6.31 6.99 2.24
C SER A 44 -6.40 6.47 0.80
N THR A 45 -5.32 6.62 0.02
CA THR A 45 -5.24 6.11 -1.35
C THR A 45 -5.35 4.59 -1.39
N LEU A 46 -4.68 3.89 -0.47
CA LEU A 46 -4.75 2.43 -0.39
C LEU A 46 -6.18 1.96 -0.06
N LEU A 47 -6.87 2.60 0.87
CA LEU A 47 -8.25 2.26 1.20
C LEU A 47 -9.19 2.46 0.01
N ASN A 48 -9.04 3.55 -0.72
CA ASN A 48 -9.82 3.81 -1.93
C ASN A 48 -9.54 2.75 -3.01
N GLY A 49 -8.30 2.34 -3.16
CA GLY A 49 -7.91 1.28 -4.09
C GLY A 49 -8.50 -0.07 -3.68
N ALA A 50 -8.45 -0.40 -2.40
CA ALA A 50 -9.05 -1.63 -1.85
C ALA A 50 -10.54 -1.69 -2.14
N ASP A 51 -11.26 -0.58 -1.93
CA ASP A 51 -12.70 -0.49 -2.20
C ASP A 51 -13.01 -0.79 -3.68
N LYS A 52 -12.26 -0.18 -4.59
CA LYS A 52 -12.42 -0.43 -6.03
C LYS A 52 -12.16 -1.89 -6.41
N VAL A 53 -11.14 -2.51 -5.83
CA VAL A 53 -10.82 -3.92 -6.06
C VAL A 53 -11.95 -4.81 -5.52
N ALA A 54 -12.44 -4.53 -4.32
CA ALA A 54 -13.55 -5.28 -3.73
C ALA A 54 -14.83 -5.18 -4.57
N GLU A 55 -15.16 -3.99 -5.05
CA GLU A 55 -16.31 -3.80 -5.95
C GLU A 55 -16.13 -4.52 -7.27
N THR A 56 -14.91 -4.57 -7.80
CA THR A 56 -14.58 -5.36 -9.00
C THR A 56 -14.86 -6.84 -8.77
N VAL A 57 -14.44 -7.39 -7.62
CA VAL A 57 -14.74 -8.78 -7.26
C VAL A 57 -16.27 -9.03 -7.27
N ARG A 58 -17.04 -8.09 -6.74
CA ARG A 58 -18.52 -8.19 -6.77
C ARG A 58 -19.06 -8.15 -8.19
N THR A 59 -18.52 -7.32 -9.05
CA THR A 59 -18.90 -7.23 -10.47
C THR A 59 -18.70 -8.58 -11.19
N LEU A 60 -17.70 -9.33 -10.76
CA LEU A 60 -17.39 -10.67 -11.29
C LEU A 60 -18.19 -11.78 -10.61
N SER A 61 -19.20 -11.43 -9.84
CA SER A 61 -20.02 -12.36 -9.05
C SER A 61 -19.23 -13.12 -7.99
N GLY A 62 -18.07 -12.60 -7.59
CA GLY A 62 -17.26 -13.14 -6.51
C GLY A 62 -17.64 -12.55 -5.15
N VAL A 63 -17.02 -13.09 -4.11
CA VAL A 63 -17.11 -12.58 -2.74
C VAL A 63 -15.81 -11.88 -2.42
N PRO A 64 -15.82 -10.55 -2.20
CA PRO A 64 -14.62 -9.85 -1.74
C PRO A 64 -14.17 -10.38 -0.39
N GLU A 65 -12.85 -10.55 -0.23
CA GLU A 65 -12.28 -10.99 1.04
C GLU A 65 -12.34 -9.86 2.06
N TRP A 66 -13.23 -9.98 3.02
CA TRP A 66 -13.43 -8.96 4.07
C TRP A 66 -12.81 -9.35 5.41
N ASP A 67 -12.40 -10.60 5.58
CA ASP A 67 -11.85 -11.11 6.83
C ASP A 67 -10.37 -10.70 6.96
N SER A 68 -10.08 -9.85 7.95
CA SER A 68 -8.73 -9.33 8.18
C SER A 68 -7.72 -10.43 8.54
N GLU A 69 -8.15 -11.52 9.16
CA GLU A 69 -7.25 -12.65 9.44
C GLU A 69 -6.83 -13.34 8.14
N VAL A 70 -7.72 -13.39 7.15
CA VAL A 70 -7.42 -13.94 5.84
C VAL A 70 -6.51 -12.98 5.06
N TRP A 71 -6.71 -11.67 5.17
CA TRP A 71 -5.82 -10.69 4.54
C TRP A 71 -4.36 -10.92 4.95
N ALA A 72 -4.10 -11.12 6.24
CA ALA A 72 -2.75 -11.37 6.74
C ALA A 72 -2.11 -12.62 6.14
N LYS A 73 -2.91 -13.63 5.83
CA LYS A 73 -2.44 -14.90 5.24
C LYS A 73 -2.24 -14.81 3.72
N LYS A 74 -3.12 -14.10 3.01
CA LYS A 74 -3.12 -14.02 1.54
C LYS A 74 -2.23 -12.91 0.99
N SER A 75 -1.94 -11.89 1.77
CA SER A 75 -1.16 -10.73 1.35
C SER A 75 0.27 -11.11 0.97
N TYR A 76 0.78 -10.50 -0.10
CA TYR A 76 2.20 -10.55 -0.45
C TYR A 76 3.05 -9.63 0.43
N VAL A 77 2.41 -8.67 1.11
CA VAL A 77 3.04 -7.76 2.07
C VAL A 77 2.69 -8.23 3.47
N GLY A 78 3.68 -8.42 4.33
CA GLY A 78 3.45 -8.82 5.71
C GLY A 78 3.03 -7.64 6.59
N LEU A 79 2.35 -7.93 7.70
CA LEU A 79 2.16 -6.95 8.77
C LEU A 79 3.52 -6.53 9.32
N ASP A 80 3.76 -5.24 9.45
CA ASP A 80 5.01 -4.71 9.97
C ASP A 80 5.01 -4.71 11.49
N LYS A 81 5.55 -5.77 12.09
CA LYS A 81 5.61 -5.93 13.54
C LYS A 81 6.58 -4.96 14.21
N SER A 82 7.49 -4.33 13.46
CA SER A 82 8.42 -3.34 13.99
C SER A 82 7.73 -2.02 14.40
N ILE A 83 6.52 -1.78 13.90
CA ILE A 83 5.73 -0.58 14.23
C ILE A 83 5.29 -0.56 15.70
N SER A 84 5.26 -1.70 16.37
CA SER A 84 4.71 -1.85 17.72
C SER A 84 5.58 -1.26 18.84
N SER A 85 6.75 -0.69 18.54
CA SER A 85 7.70 -0.14 19.52
C SER A 85 7.88 1.36 19.37
N LEU A 86 7.82 2.09 20.50
CA LEU A 86 8.17 3.50 20.59
C LEU A 86 9.66 3.72 20.93
N GLU A 87 10.46 2.68 20.98
CA GLU A 87 11.88 2.77 21.37
C GLU A 87 12.72 3.51 20.33
N SER A 88 12.36 3.45 19.07
CA SER A 88 13.04 4.18 18.02
C SER A 88 12.38 5.55 17.81
N ARG A 89 13.03 6.60 18.27
CA ARG A 89 12.52 7.98 18.18
C ARG A 89 12.88 8.71 16.90
N ASN A 90 13.64 8.07 16.00
CA ASN A 90 14.05 8.62 14.71
C ASN A 90 13.77 7.58 13.62
N ASN A 91 12.50 7.33 13.36
CA ASN A 91 12.06 6.27 12.46
C ASN A 91 11.50 6.77 11.11
N VAL A 92 11.59 8.08 10.83
CA VAL A 92 11.04 8.68 9.61
C VAL A 92 11.56 7.98 8.36
N GLU A 93 12.89 7.90 8.19
CA GLU A 93 13.49 7.29 7.01
C GLU A 93 13.09 5.83 6.86
N GLU A 94 13.19 5.04 7.92
CA GLU A 94 12.83 3.63 7.94
C GLU A 94 11.36 3.42 7.53
N PHE A 95 10.45 4.19 8.12
CA PHE A 95 9.02 4.06 7.84
C PHE A 95 8.65 4.47 6.42
N LEU A 96 9.26 5.53 5.90
CA LEU A 96 9.03 5.97 4.54
C LEU A 96 9.60 4.98 3.52
N GLN A 97 10.79 4.42 3.78
CA GLN A 97 11.38 3.38 2.91
C GLN A 97 10.52 2.12 2.88
N ALA A 98 10.08 1.64 4.06
CA ALA A 98 9.22 0.47 4.15
C ALA A 98 7.89 0.69 3.39
N THR A 99 7.28 1.86 3.54
CA THR A 99 6.06 2.22 2.82
C THR A 99 6.30 2.26 1.31
N ARG A 100 7.36 2.90 0.85
CA ARG A 100 7.74 2.92 -0.56
C ARG A 100 7.90 1.51 -1.13
N ASP A 101 8.59 0.64 -0.42
CA ASP A 101 8.84 -0.73 -0.87
C ASP A 101 7.53 -1.52 -0.99
N GLU A 102 6.60 -1.33 -0.07
CA GLU A 102 5.27 -1.95 -0.13
C GLU A 102 4.45 -1.43 -1.32
N LEU A 103 4.47 -0.12 -1.59
CA LEU A 103 3.80 0.44 -2.76
C LEU A 103 4.39 -0.09 -4.07
N ASN A 104 5.71 -0.22 -4.15
CA ASN A 104 6.37 -0.83 -5.31
C ASN A 104 5.97 -2.29 -5.50
N SER A 105 5.83 -3.04 -4.42
CA SER A 105 5.36 -4.44 -4.47
C SER A 105 3.94 -4.53 -5.03
N ILE A 106 3.05 -3.64 -4.61
CA ILE A 106 1.67 -3.59 -5.13
C ILE A 106 1.66 -3.26 -6.62
N ILE A 107 2.44 -2.27 -7.04
CA ILE A 107 2.56 -1.87 -8.45
C ILE A 107 3.07 -3.05 -9.29
N ALA A 108 4.13 -3.72 -8.83
CA ALA A 108 4.69 -4.88 -9.53
C ALA A 108 3.67 -6.02 -9.66
N LEU A 109 2.92 -6.30 -8.59
CA LEU A 109 1.87 -7.32 -8.61
C LEU A 109 0.78 -7.00 -9.65
N ILE A 110 0.31 -5.75 -9.68
CA ILE A 110 -0.71 -5.32 -10.66
C ILE A 110 -0.19 -5.45 -12.08
N HIS A 111 1.03 -4.97 -12.35
CA HIS A 111 1.63 -5.04 -13.68
C HIS A 111 1.84 -6.49 -14.14
N ASP A 112 2.31 -7.35 -13.24
CA ASP A 112 2.52 -8.77 -13.54
C ASP A 112 1.19 -9.46 -13.91
N GLU A 113 0.13 -9.19 -13.15
CA GLU A 113 -1.19 -9.76 -13.43
C GLU A 113 -1.82 -9.20 -14.71
N ILE A 114 -1.56 -7.94 -15.04
CA ILE A 114 -1.98 -7.38 -16.35
C ILE A 114 -1.24 -8.08 -17.47
N ASP A 115 0.09 -8.19 -17.36
CA ASP A 115 0.94 -8.77 -18.41
C ASP A 115 0.65 -10.26 -18.66
N THR A 116 0.29 -10.99 -17.61
CA THR A 116 -0.03 -12.42 -17.70
C THR A 116 -1.50 -12.72 -18.02
N GLY A 117 -2.33 -11.67 -18.15
CA GLY A 117 -3.75 -11.82 -18.44
C GLY A 117 -4.61 -12.21 -17.25
N GLY A 118 -4.10 -12.10 -16.02
CA GLY A 118 -4.85 -12.39 -14.80
C GLY A 118 -5.93 -11.35 -14.47
N ILE A 119 -5.87 -10.18 -15.12
CA ILE A 119 -6.81 -9.09 -14.94
C ILE A 119 -7.60 -8.90 -16.25
N ASP A 120 -8.93 -8.85 -16.13
CA ASP A 120 -9.80 -8.56 -17.25
C ASP A 120 -9.52 -7.15 -17.82
N PRO A 121 -9.38 -6.98 -19.15
CA PRO A 121 -9.14 -5.67 -19.76
C PRO A 121 -10.13 -4.58 -19.36
N THR A 122 -11.36 -4.94 -18.99
CA THR A 122 -12.37 -3.99 -18.51
C THR A 122 -11.91 -3.23 -17.25
N PHE A 123 -11.12 -3.89 -16.39
CA PHE A 123 -10.66 -3.34 -15.12
C PHE A 123 -9.22 -2.81 -15.15
N GLU A 124 -8.50 -3.10 -16.23
CA GLU A 124 -7.10 -2.72 -16.41
C GLU A 124 -6.88 -1.19 -16.28
N SER A 125 -7.75 -0.40 -16.90
CA SER A 125 -7.67 1.06 -16.85
C SER A 125 -7.74 1.60 -15.41
N GLY A 126 -8.68 1.09 -14.60
CA GLY A 126 -8.84 1.51 -13.21
C GLY A 126 -7.64 1.13 -12.36
N LEU A 127 -7.09 -0.06 -12.56
CA LEU A 127 -5.90 -0.52 -11.83
C LEU A 127 -4.65 0.25 -12.27
N THR A 128 -4.53 0.57 -13.54
CA THR A 128 -3.44 1.41 -14.06
C THR A 128 -3.51 2.81 -13.44
N ALA A 129 -4.69 3.40 -13.33
CA ALA A 129 -4.89 4.68 -12.66
C ALA A 129 -4.48 4.61 -11.18
N PHE A 130 -4.82 3.52 -10.50
CA PHE A 130 -4.41 3.30 -9.11
C PHE A 130 -2.88 3.21 -8.98
N THR A 131 -2.20 2.47 -9.85
CA THR A 131 -0.73 2.43 -9.83
C THR A 131 -0.12 3.80 -10.08
N SER A 132 -0.73 4.64 -10.90
CA SER A 132 -0.29 6.02 -11.13
C SER A 132 -0.38 6.85 -9.84
N GLU A 133 -1.45 6.72 -9.07
CA GLU A 133 -1.59 7.38 -7.78
C GLU A 133 -0.51 6.90 -6.79
N LEU A 134 -0.22 5.60 -6.76
CA LEU A 134 0.84 5.05 -5.92
C LEU A 134 2.22 5.57 -6.31
N ARG A 135 2.52 5.67 -7.61
CA ARG A 135 3.77 6.25 -8.10
C ARG A 135 3.93 7.71 -7.71
N HIS A 136 2.81 8.45 -7.70
CA HIS A 136 2.82 9.83 -7.24
C HIS A 136 3.21 9.92 -5.76
N HIS A 137 2.67 9.05 -4.92
CA HIS A 137 3.08 8.97 -3.52
C HIS A 137 4.55 8.55 -3.36
N ILE A 138 5.04 7.64 -4.19
CA ILE A 138 6.46 7.23 -4.18
C ILE A 138 7.36 8.42 -4.48
N LEU A 139 6.97 9.31 -5.41
CA LEU A 139 7.73 10.54 -5.68
C LEU A 139 7.92 11.37 -4.40
N PHE A 140 6.86 11.55 -3.62
CA PHE A 140 6.93 12.32 -2.37
C PHE A 140 7.67 11.57 -1.27
N LEU A 141 7.52 10.24 -1.19
CA LEU A 141 8.28 9.41 -0.24
C LEU A 141 9.78 9.53 -0.52
N ASP A 142 10.20 9.34 -1.76
CA ASP A 142 11.62 9.44 -2.17
C ASP A 142 12.17 10.84 -1.95
N GLY A 143 11.40 11.88 -2.28
CA GLY A 143 11.79 13.27 -2.05
C GLY A 143 12.01 13.56 -0.56
N THR A 144 11.10 13.09 0.29
CA THR A 144 11.21 13.29 1.75
C THR A 144 12.39 12.51 2.35
N ILE A 145 12.64 11.29 1.88
CA ILE A 145 13.81 10.49 2.29
C ILE A 145 15.10 11.22 1.93
N LYS A 146 15.19 11.78 0.72
CA LYS A 146 16.37 12.54 0.27
C LYS A 146 16.56 13.81 1.08
N ASP A 147 15.50 14.57 1.34
CA ASP A 147 15.56 15.77 2.15
C ASP A 147 16.07 15.47 3.56
N TRP A 148 15.58 14.37 4.14
CA TRP A 148 16.03 13.93 5.45
C TRP A 148 17.51 13.56 5.46
N ALA A 149 17.98 12.84 4.43
CA ALA A 149 19.39 12.47 4.30
C ALA A 149 20.32 13.68 4.16
N TYR A 150 19.86 14.76 3.54
CA TYR A 150 20.64 16.00 3.38
C TYR A 150 20.56 16.90 4.61
N ALA A 151 19.64 16.68 5.52
CA ALA A 151 19.50 17.46 6.75
C ALA A 151 20.52 17.08 7.83
N GLU A 152 21.24 15.98 7.65
CA GLU A 152 22.35 15.56 8.51
C GLU A 152 23.64 16.27 8.11
#